data_ac3c22ccda06076f40ed720ef0d10d8d
#
_entry.id   ac3c22ccda06076f40ed720ef0d10d8d
#
_cell.length_a   1.000
_cell.length_b   1.000
_cell.length_c   1.000
_cell.angle_alpha   90.00
_cell.angle_beta   90.00
_cell.angle_gamma   90.00
#
_symmetry.space_group_name_H-M   'P 1'
#
loop_
_entity.id
_entity.type
_entity.pdbx_description
1 polymer ?
#
loop_
_entity_poly.entity_id
_entity_poly.type
_entity_poly.pdbx_seq_one_letter_code
_entity_poly.pdbx_strand_id
1 'polypeptide(L)'
;MSNLQAFQSLAEARRSIYAINDQLPVSKEEIVKLVEHAVLHTPSAFNSQSSRLVVLFGEDHEKLWQITEDKLRAIVNDDTAFESTKQKIDSFKAGAGTVLFYEDQTVVKGLQENFALYADRFPVWSEHTSAMHQYAIWTALASLNIGASLQHYNPIIDEEVDSTWNIDPEWNLVAQLVFGGIEQPAGEKEFAPVDSRLKVFGV
;
A
#
# COMPACT_ATOMS: atom_id res chain seq x y z
N MET A 1 -14.42 -25.79 -4.12
CA MET A 1 -13.60 -25.14 -3.07
C MET A 1 -14.56 -24.41 -2.14
N SER A 2 -14.44 -24.57 -0.81
CA SER A 2 -15.26 -23.79 0.13
C SER A 2 -14.80 -22.32 0.17
N ASN A 3 -15.67 -21.42 0.66
CA ASN A 3 -15.28 -20.00 0.82
C ASN A 3 -14.05 -19.83 1.73
N LEU A 4 -13.94 -20.67 2.79
CA LEU A 4 -12.78 -20.65 3.67
C LEU A 4 -11.50 -21.06 2.92
N GLN A 5 -11.55 -22.12 2.12
CA GLN A 5 -10.39 -22.56 1.33
C GLN A 5 -9.99 -21.50 0.29
N ALA A 6 -10.96 -20.83 -0.35
CA ALA A 6 -10.68 -19.74 -1.28
C ALA A 6 -9.96 -18.57 -0.58
N PHE A 7 -10.46 -18.16 0.58
CA PHE A 7 -9.81 -17.09 1.38
C PHE A 7 -8.38 -17.48 1.80
N GLN A 8 -8.18 -18.70 2.29
CA GLN A 8 -6.86 -19.19 2.70
C GLN A 8 -5.88 -19.19 1.52
N SER A 9 -6.30 -19.72 0.35
CA SER A 9 -5.46 -19.73 -0.85
C SER A 9 -5.08 -18.32 -1.32
N LEU A 10 -5.98 -17.34 -1.24
CA LEU A 10 -5.68 -15.95 -1.56
C LEU A 10 -4.69 -15.32 -0.57
N ALA A 11 -4.85 -15.59 0.72
CA ALA A 11 -3.92 -15.11 1.74
C ALA A 11 -2.51 -15.70 1.57
N GLU A 12 -2.41 -16.96 1.14
CA GLU A 12 -1.14 -17.64 0.85
C GLU A 12 -0.49 -17.11 -0.44
N ALA A 13 -1.29 -16.87 -1.48
CA ALA A 13 -0.83 -16.36 -2.77
C ALA A 13 -0.27 -14.94 -2.69
N ARG A 14 -0.81 -14.10 -1.78
CA ARG A 14 -0.33 -12.75 -1.57
C ARG A 14 1.08 -12.77 -0.97
N ARG A 15 2.05 -12.41 -1.78
CA ARG A 15 3.47 -12.30 -1.43
C ARG A 15 4.02 -10.93 -1.85
N SER A 16 5.11 -10.48 -1.23
CA SER A 16 5.88 -9.36 -1.78
C SER A 16 6.60 -9.84 -3.03
N ILE A 17 6.26 -9.27 -4.17
CA ILE A 17 6.86 -9.53 -5.48
C ILE A 17 7.61 -8.27 -5.88
N TYR A 18 8.91 -8.36 -6.08
CA TYR A 18 9.76 -7.22 -6.42
C TYR A 18 10.14 -7.18 -7.90
N ALA A 19 10.26 -8.34 -8.55
CA ALA A 19 10.52 -8.43 -9.97
C ALA A 19 9.19 -8.34 -10.73
N ILE A 20 8.85 -7.14 -11.14
CA ILE A 20 7.60 -6.77 -11.84
C ILE A 20 7.90 -5.97 -13.10
N ASN A 21 6.94 -5.96 -14.02
CA ASN A 21 6.97 -5.17 -15.24
C ASN A 21 5.64 -4.43 -15.47
N ASP A 22 5.55 -3.68 -16.56
CA ASP A 22 4.38 -2.88 -16.91
C ASP A 22 3.23 -3.67 -17.58
N GLN A 23 3.39 -4.98 -17.77
CA GLN A 23 2.42 -5.83 -18.46
C GLN A 23 1.37 -6.36 -17.46
N LEU A 24 0.15 -5.86 -17.58
CA LEU A 24 -0.96 -6.27 -16.72
C LEU A 24 -1.79 -7.38 -17.38
N PRO A 25 -2.21 -8.42 -16.62
CA PRO A 25 -3.10 -9.47 -17.14
C PRO A 25 -4.56 -9.00 -17.27
N VAL A 26 -4.89 -7.83 -16.74
CA VAL A 26 -6.23 -7.22 -16.76
C VAL A 26 -6.12 -5.75 -17.14
N SER A 27 -7.24 -5.10 -17.46
CA SER A 27 -7.26 -3.68 -17.79
C SER A 27 -7.05 -2.78 -16.57
N LYS A 28 -6.62 -1.53 -16.79
CA LYS A 28 -6.49 -0.52 -15.72
C LYS A 28 -7.84 -0.25 -15.05
N GLU A 29 -8.92 -0.26 -15.81
CA GLU A 29 -10.30 -0.07 -15.34
C GLU A 29 -10.73 -1.18 -14.37
N GLU A 30 -10.30 -2.42 -14.59
CA GLU A 30 -10.57 -3.52 -13.66
C GLU A 30 -9.83 -3.34 -12.34
N ILE A 31 -8.59 -2.82 -12.38
CA ILE A 31 -7.83 -2.49 -11.17
C ILE A 31 -8.50 -1.33 -10.42
N VAL A 32 -8.95 -0.29 -11.12
CA VAL A 32 -9.70 0.82 -10.49
C VAL A 32 -10.94 0.30 -9.80
N LYS A 33 -11.75 -0.56 -10.44
CA LYS A 33 -12.92 -1.19 -9.81
C LYS A 33 -12.58 -2.06 -8.60
N LEU A 34 -11.45 -2.75 -8.63
CA LEU A 34 -10.95 -3.49 -7.47
C LEU A 34 -10.65 -2.56 -6.30
N VAL A 35 -9.99 -1.43 -6.55
CA VAL A 35 -9.70 -0.42 -5.53
C VAL A 35 -11.00 0.23 -5.01
N GLU A 36 -11.93 0.59 -5.89
CA GLU A 36 -13.25 1.11 -5.50
C GLU A 36 -14.00 0.12 -4.59
N HIS A 37 -13.98 -1.18 -4.92
CA HIS A 37 -14.58 -2.21 -4.07
C HIS A 37 -13.92 -2.26 -2.69
N ALA A 38 -12.61 -2.17 -2.61
CA ALA A 38 -11.90 -2.16 -1.34
C ALA A 38 -12.25 -0.90 -0.51
N VAL A 39 -12.33 0.29 -1.14
CA VAL A 39 -12.76 1.53 -0.47
C VAL A 39 -14.15 1.41 0.14
N LEU A 40 -15.08 0.77 -0.58
CA LEU A 40 -16.47 0.62 -0.13
C LEU A 40 -16.65 -0.41 0.98
N HIS A 41 -15.83 -1.47 1.01
CA HIS A 41 -16.10 -2.64 1.83
C HIS A 41 -15.06 -2.91 2.93
N THR A 42 -13.95 -2.17 2.97
CA THR A 42 -13.00 -2.28 4.09
C THR A 42 -13.58 -1.58 5.31
N PRO A 43 -13.66 -2.26 6.47
CA PRO A 43 -14.21 -1.65 7.68
C PRO A 43 -13.26 -0.60 8.26
N SER A 44 -13.83 0.37 8.96
CA SER A 44 -13.09 1.40 9.70
C SER A 44 -13.66 1.60 11.09
N ALA A 45 -12.83 2.05 12.03
CA ALA A 45 -13.27 2.34 13.38
C ALA A 45 -14.36 3.41 13.37
N PHE A 46 -15.48 3.17 14.06
CA PHE A 46 -16.66 4.06 14.07
C PHE A 46 -17.23 4.33 12.67
N ASN A 47 -16.96 3.46 11.70
CA ASN A 47 -17.29 3.70 10.29
C ASN A 47 -16.79 5.07 9.80
N SER A 48 -15.57 5.43 10.20
CA SER A 48 -14.95 6.73 9.94
C SER A 48 -14.78 7.01 8.45
N GLN A 49 -14.49 5.97 7.66
CA GLN A 49 -14.21 6.08 6.23
C GLN A 49 -13.16 7.17 5.94
N SER A 50 -12.11 7.23 6.80
CA SER A 50 -11.05 8.25 6.73
C SER A 50 -10.02 7.98 5.63
N SER A 51 -9.91 6.74 5.15
CA SER A 51 -8.94 6.39 4.12
C SER A 51 -9.23 7.09 2.80
N ARG A 52 -8.16 7.57 2.14
CA ARG A 52 -8.17 8.16 0.81
C ARG A 52 -7.12 7.43 -0.03
N LEU A 53 -7.45 7.13 -1.27
CA LEU A 53 -6.58 6.37 -2.14
C LEU A 53 -6.37 7.10 -3.47
N VAL A 54 -5.13 7.07 -3.97
CA VAL A 54 -4.79 7.58 -5.29
C VAL A 54 -4.15 6.45 -6.07
N VAL A 55 -4.59 6.22 -7.31
CA VAL A 55 -4.04 5.18 -8.17
C VAL A 55 -3.32 5.83 -9.34
N LEU A 56 -2.03 5.57 -9.44
CA LEU A 56 -1.16 6.12 -10.47
C LEU A 56 -0.78 5.03 -11.47
N PHE A 57 -0.87 5.33 -12.78
CA PHE A 57 -0.47 4.46 -13.87
C PHE A 57 0.41 5.20 -14.87
N GLY A 58 1.24 4.46 -15.62
CA GLY A 58 2.05 5.01 -16.71
C GLY A 58 2.93 6.17 -16.26
N GLU A 59 2.87 7.31 -16.96
CA GLU A 59 3.71 8.49 -16.68
C GLU A 59 3.57 9.01 -15.22
N ASP A 60 2.37 8.95 -14.64
CA ASP A 60 2.17 9.36 -13.24
C ASP A 60 2.84 8.40 -12.26
N HIS A 61 2.80 7.09 -12.54
CA HIS A 61 3.54 6.09 -11.78
C HIS A 61 5.05 6.30 -11.88
N GLU A 62 5.57 6.50 -13.08
CA GLU A 62 6.99 6.78 -13.31
C GLU A 62 7.42 8.08 -12.60
N LYS A 63 6.58 9.11 -12.65
CA LYS A 63 6.81 10.40 -11.98
C LYS A 63 6.93 10.26 -10.47
N LEU A 64 6.07 9.46 -9.84
CA LEU A 64 6.17 9.16 -8.40
C LEU A 64 7.55 8.61 -8.03
N TRP A 65 8.01 7.61 -8.76
CA TRP A 65 9.29 6.97 -8.47
C TRP A 65 10.48 7.84 -8.86
N GLN A 66 10.32 8.76 -9.82
CA GLN A 66 11.33 9.79 -10.11
C GLN A 66 11.45 10.78 -8.95
N ILE A 67 10.33 11.28 -8.40
CA ILE A 67 10.31 12.13 -7.19
C ILE A 67 11.03 11.41 -6.05
N THR A 68 10.73 10.14 -5.84
CA THR A 68 11.35 9.31 -4.79
C THR A 68 12.86 9.19 -4.99
N GLU A 69 13.31 8.92 -6.23
CA GLU A 69 14.73 8.84 -6.57
C GLU A 69 15.44 10.16 -6.27
N ASP A 70 14.89 11.30 -6.71
CA ASP A 70 15.48 12.62 -6.56
C ASP A 70 15.63 13.01 -5.08
N LYS A 71 14.62 12.75 -4.25
CA LYS A 71 14.66 12.99 -2.81
C LYS A 71 15.72 12.13 -2.10
N LEU A 72 15.78 10.85 -2.44
CA LEU A 72 16.78 9.95 -1.83
C LEU A 72 18.19 10.27 -2.28
N ARG A 73 18.40 10.66 -3.54
CA ARG A 73 19.68 11.10 -4.07
C ARG A 73 20.21 12.33 -3.32
N ALA A 74 19.34 13.29 -3.03
CA ALA A 74 19.70 14.47 -2.25
C ALA A 74 20.14 14.15 -0.81
N ILE A 75 19.57 13.09 -0.22
CA ILE A 75 19.93 12.64 1.14
C ILE A 75 21.24 11.87 1.15
N VAL A 76 21.45 10.94 0.22
CA VAL A 76 22.63 10.07 0.19
C VAL A 76 23.89 10.85 -0.23
N ASN A 77 23.74 11.78 -1.19
CA ASN A 77 24.80 12.68 -1.69
C ASN A 77 26.15 12.01 -1.98
N ASP A 78 26.12 10.74 -2.41
CA ASP A 78 27.27 9.94 -2.85
C ASP A 78 26.78 8.97 -3.94
N ASP A 79 27.27 9.15 -5.17
CA ASP A 79 26.81 8.40 -6.33
C ASP A 79 27.08 6.90 -6.21
N THR A 80 28.22 6.51 -5.61
CA THR A 80 28.57 5.11 -5.43
C THR A 80 27.67 4.42 -4.40
N ALA A 81 27.40 5.09 -3.29
CA ALA A 81 26.50 4.61 -2.25
C ALA A 81 25.05 4.59 -2.72
N PHE A 82 24.67 5.48 -3.65
CA PHE A 82 23.32 5.59 -4.18
C PHE A 82 22.95 4.50 -5.19
N GLU A 83 23.93 3.86 -5.84
CA GLU A 83 23.68 2.92 -6.94
C GLU A 83 22.70 1.78 -6.58
N SER A 84 22.83 1.19 -5.39
CA SER A 84 21.90 0.13 -4.92
C SER A 84 20.49 0.67 -4.67
N THR A 85 20.38 1.91 -4.18
CA THR A 85 19.09 2.59 -3.98
C THR A 85 18.43 2.87 -5.33
N LYS A 86 19.21 3.37 -6.30
CA LYS A 86 18.73 3.61 -7.66
C LYS A 86 18.18 2.34 -8.31
N GLN A 87 18.92 1.24 -8.26
CA GLN A 87 18.48 -0.05 -8.81
C GLN A 87 17.15 -0.50 -8.17
N LYS A 88 16.97 -0.29 -6.87
CA LYS A 88 15.72 -0.58 -6.19
C LYS A 88 14.57 0.30 -6.68
N ILE A 89 14.78 1.61 -6.83
CA ILE A 89 13.76 2.54 -7.37
C ILE A 89 13.45 2.22 -8.83
N ASP A 90 14.45 1.90 -9.64
CA ASP A 90 14.25 1.48 -11.04
C ASP A 90 13.37 0.21 -11.12
N SER A 91 13.53 -0.73 -10.19
CA SER A 91 12.66 -1.92 -10.13
C SER A 91 11.20 -1.59 -9.80
N PHE A 92 10.94 -0.54 -9.04
CA PHE A 92 9.57 -0.06 -8.81
C PHE A 92 9.01 0.68 -10.01
N LYS A 93 9.83 1.55 -10.62
CA LYS A 93 9.48 2.30 -11.84
C LYS A 93 9.13 1.38 -13.02
N ALA A 94 9.70 0.18 -13.08
CA ALA A 94 9.37 -0.83 -14.07
C ALA A 94 7.97 -1.43 -13.93
N GLY A 95 7.27 -1.20 -12.83
CA GLY A 95 5.91 -1.67 -12.60
C GLY A 95 4.86 -0.96 -13.45
N ALA A 96 3.63 -1.43 -13.38
CA ALA A 96 2.50 -0.89 -14.16
C ALA A 96 1.78 0.26 -13.45
N GLY A 97 1.88 0.33 -12.12
CA GLY A 97 1.20 1.35 -11.33
C GLY A 97 1.53 1.30 -9.85
N THR A 98 1.02 2.29 -9.12
CA THR A 98 1.13 2.40 -7.67
C THR A 98 -0.18 2.87 -7.06
N VAL A 99 -0.59 2.26 -5.96
CA VAL A 99 -1.66 2.79 -5.09
C VAL A 99 -1.00 3.54 -3.94
N LEU A 100 -1.36 4.81 -3.77
CA LEU A 100 -1.01 5.62 -2.61
C LEU A 100 -2.13 5.52 -1.58
N PHE A 101 -1.77 5.32 -0.33
CA PHE A 101 -2.70 5.24 0.80
C PHE A 101 -2.54 6.46 1.68
N TYR A 102 -3.63 7.17 1.88
CA TYR A 102 -3.70 8.34 2.74
C TYR A 102 -4.77 8.15 3.83
N GLU A 103 -4.61 8.86 4.92
CA GLU A 103 -5.64 9.04 5.96
C GLU A 103 -5.99 10.52 6.10
N ASP A 104 -7.27 10.84 5.95
CA ASP A 104 -7.82 12.19 6.06
C ASP A 104 -7.84 12.64 7.53
N GLN A 105 -6.95 13.58 7.85
CA GLN A 105 -6.77 14.07 9.21
C GLN A 105 -7.95 14.93 9.68
N THR A 106 -8.74 15.49 8.78
CA THR A 106 -9.97 16.21 9.14
C THR A 106 -10.98 15.26 9.77
N VAL A 107 -11.14 14.07 9.19
CA VAL A 107 -12.02 13.02 9.72
C VAL A 107 -11.49 12.51 11.07
N VAL A 108 -10.18 12.26 11.17
CA VAL A 108 -9.54 11.77 12.40
C VAL A 108 -9.70 12.78 13.54
N LYS A 109 -9.39 14.06 13.29
CA LYS A 109 -9.54 15.16 14.26
C LYS A 109 -10.99 15.34 14.68
N GLY A 110 -11.93 15.30 13.73
CA GLY A 110 -13.37 15.38 14.04
C GLY A 110 -13.86 14.27 14.96
N LEU A 111 -13.34 13.05 14.81
CA LEU A 111 -13.64 11.95 15.73
C LEU A 111 -13.01 12.15 17.12
N GLN A 112 -11.78 12.67 17.19
CA GLN A 112 -11.12 13.01 18.45
C GLN A 112 -11.93 14.05 19.25
N GLU A 113 -12.47 15.06 18.57
CA GLU A 113 -13.30 16.10 19.19
C GLU A 113 -14.67 15.56 19.65
N ASN A 114 -15.32 14.74 18.82
CA ASN A 114 -16.65 14.21 19.12
C ASN A 114 -16.64 13.09 20.18
N PHE A 115 -15.52 12.40 20.34
CA PHE A 115 -15.37 11.25 21.23
C PHE A 115 -14.12 11.37 22.10
N ALA A 116 -14.09 12.40 22.95
CA ALA A 116 -12.93 12.77 23.78
C ALA A 116 -12.34 11.61 24.60
N LEU A 117 -13.16 10.65 25.03
CA LEU A 117 -12.71 9.46 25.78
C LEU A 117 -11.74 8.57 24.99
N TYR A 118 -11.82 8.61 23.65
CA TYR A 118 -11.02 7.79 22.74
C TYR A 118 -10.11 8.65 21.85
N ALA A 119 -9.95 9.94 22.15
CA ALA A 119 -9.26 10.89 21.29
C ALA A 119 -7.83 10.44 20.91
N ASP A 120 -7.10 9.86 21.86
CA ASP A 120 -5.73 9.33 21.65
C ASP A 120 -5.70 8.05 20.81
N ARG A 121 -6.85 7.42 20.54
CA ARG A 121 -6.95 6.16 19.81
C ARG A 121 -7.27 6.34 18.33
N PHE A 122 -7.97 7.38 17.95
CA PHE A 122 -8.39 7.57 16.55
C PHE A 122 -7.24 7.63 15.55
N PRO A 123 -6.09 8.30 15.83
CA PRO A 123 -4.93 8.22 14.93
C PRO A 123 -4.41 6.80 14.74
N VAL A 124 -4.34 6.00 15.81
CA VAL A 124 -3.92 4.60 15.75
C VAL A 124 -4.94 3.74 14.99
N TRP A 125 -6.23 3.97 15.18
CA TRP A 125 -7.28 3.22 14.51
C TRP A 125 -7.38 3.58 13.02
N SER A 126 -7.04 4.80 12.61
CA SER A 126 -6.95 5.18 11.20
C SER A 126 -5.81 4.42 10.50
N GLU A 127 -4.65 4.29 11.14
CA GLU A 127 -3.54 3.46 10.64
C GLU A 127 -3.94 1.97 10.51
N HIS A 128 -4.72 1.44 11.46
CA HIS A 128 -5.27 0.07 11.33
C HIS A 128 -6.20 -0.04 10.12
N THR A 129 -7.02 0.97 9.87
CA THR A 129 -7.92 1.03 8.70
C THR A 129 -7.10 1.07 7.40
N SER A 130 -6.08 1.92 7.35
CA SER A 130 -5.15 1.97 6.21
C SER A 130 -4.52 0.60 5.95
N ALA A 131 -4.00 -0.08 6.98
CA ALA A 131 -3.41 -1.41 6.86
C ALA A 131 -4.41 -2.47 6.34
N MET A 132 -5.69 -2.38 6.71
CA MET A 132 -6.74 -3.26 6.17
C MET A 132 -6.98 -3.00 4.68
N HIS A 133 -7.01 -1.75 4.22
CA HIS A 133 -7.10 -1.41 2.80
C HIS A 133 -5.89 -1.94 2.02
N GLN A 134 -4.68 -1.73 2.55
CA GLN A 134 -3.43 -2.21 1.96
C GLN A 134 -3.48 -3.74 1.76
N TYR A 135 -3.87 -4.48 2.79
CA TYR A 135 -3.98 -5.94 2.73
C TYR A 135 -5.06 -6.40 1.76
N ALA A 136 -6.25 -5.76 1.78
CA ALA A 136 -7.36 -6.11 0.91
C ALA A 136 -6.99 -5.93 -0.57
N ILE A 137 -6.46 -4.76 -0.94
CA ILE A 137 -6.05 -4.45 -2.32
C ILE A 137 -4.89 -5.35 -2.75
N TRP A 138 -3.89 -5.54 -1.91
CA TRP A 138 -2.75 -6.41 -2.22
C TRP A 138 -3.17 -7.86 -2.47
N THR A 139 -4.08 -8.38 -1.64
CA THR A 139 -4.63 -9.74 -1.80
C THR A 139 -5.49 -9.86 -3.06
N ALA A 140 -6.27 -8.83 -3.37
CA ALA A 140 -7.07 -8.79 -4.59
C ALA A 140 -6.20 -8.70 -5.85
N LEU A 141 -5.11 -7.91 -5.86
CA LEU A 141 -4.13 -7.90 -6.95
C LEU A 141 -3.49 -9.29 -7.15
N ALA A 142 -3.10 -9.95 -6.05
CA ALA A 142 -2.55 -11.31 -6.11
C ALA A 142 -3.55 -12.32 -6.70
N SER A 143 -4.86 -12.15 -6.47
CA SER A 143 -5.90 -13.00 -7.06
C SER A 143 -6.01 -12.86 -8.59
N LEU A 144 -5.55 -11.74 -9.12
CA LEU A 144 -5.46 -11.46 -10.55
C LEU A 144 -4.09 -11.78 -11.15
N ASN A 145 -3.22 -12.48 -10.40
CA ASN A 145 -1.84 -12.77 -10.79
C ASN A 145 -1.01 -11.49 -11.05
N ILE A 146 -1.27 -10.42 -10.29
CA ILE A 146 -0.51 -9.17 -10.30
C ILE A 146 0.43 -9.18 -9.10
N GLY A 147 1.72 -8.98 -9.36
CA GLY A 147 2.75 -8.83 -8.34
C GLY A 147 2.69 -7.44 -7.71
N ALA A 148 2.92 -7.37 -6.39
CA ALA A 148 3.00 -6.09 -5.70
C ALA A 148 3.92 -6.15 -4.48
N SER A 149 4.42 -4.98 -4.07
CA SER A 149 5.17 -4.80 -2.83
C SER A 149 4.85 -3.46 -2.17
N LEU A 150 4.72 -3.47 -0.85
CA LEU A 150 4.38 -2.28 -0.06
C LEU A 150 5.66 -1.52 0.31
N GLN A 151 5.65 -0.21 0.10
CA GLN A 151 6.77 0.70 0.35
C GLN A 151 6.33 1.85 1.27
N HIS A 152 7.30 2.49 1.95
CA HIS A 152 7.07 3.58 2.89
C HIS A 152 8.18 4.62 2.72
N TYR A 153 8.03 5.50 1.71
CA TYR A 153 8.95 6.61 1.46
C TYR A 153 8.48 7.94 2.06
N ASN A 154 7.32 7.92 2.70
CA ASN A 154 6.84 9.02 3.52
C ASN A 154 7.70 9.15 4.80
N PRO A 155 7.93 10.36 5.34
CA PRO A 155 7.42 11.65 4.84
C PRO A 155 8.33 12.31 3.79
N ILE A 156 9.37 11.63 3.29
CA ILE A 156 10.41 12.23 2.43
C ILE A 156 9.83 12.78 1.11
N ILE A 157 8.81 12.12 0.58
CA ILE A 157 8.20 12.43 -0.72
C ILE A 157 6.91 13.26 -0.61
N ASP A 158 6.33 13.40 0.58
CA ASP A 158 4.96 13.86 0.78
C ASP A 158 4.71 15.22 0.11
N GLU A 159 5.50 16.25 0.43
CA GLU A 159 5.32 17.61 -0.07
C GLU A 159 5.29 17.68 -1.62
N GLU A 160 6.21 16.96 -2.28
CA GLU A 160 6.31 16.99 -3.74
C GLU A 160 5.22 16.14 -4.41
N VAL A 161 4.87 15.02 -3.80
CA VAL A 161 3.76 14.16 -4.23
C VAL A 161 2.44 14.92 -4.13
N ASP A 162 2.15 15.53 -2.99
CA ASP A 162 0.92 16.27 -2.76
C ASP A 162 0.80 17.49 -3.70
N SER A 163 1.89 18.21 -3.90
CA SER A 163 1.95 19.32 -4.86
C SER A 163 1.75 18.85 -6.29
N THR A 164 2.34 17.71 -6.69
CA THR A 164 2.28 17.20 -8.08
C THR A 164 0.86 16.82 -8.50
N TRP A 165 0.09 16.19 -7.61
CA TRP A 165 -1.27 15.72 -7.90
C TRP A 165 -2.36 16.54 -7.21
N ASN A 166 -2.02 17.70 -6.65
CA ASN A 166 -2.95 18.59 -5.95
C ASN A 166 -3.77 17.84 -4.90
N ILE A 167 -3.08 17.08 -4.07
CA ILE A 167 -3.68 16.33 -2.96
C ILE A 167 -4.08 17.31 -1.85
N ASP A 168 -5.18 17.02 -1.16
CA ASP A 168 -5.62 17.80 -0.02
C ASP A 168 -4.54 17.77 1.09
N PRO A 169 -4.09 18.92 1.61
CA PRO A 169 -3.05 18.99 2.63
C PRO A 169 -3.44 18.33 3.97
N GLU A 170 -4.72 18.06 4.20
CA GLU A 170 -5.19 17.30 5.36
C GLU A 170 -5.11 15.78 5.16
N TRP A 171 -4.70 15.29 3.98
CA TRP A 171 -4.46 13.86 3.76
C TRP A 171 -3.01 13.52 4.09
N ASN A 172 -2.82 12.62 5.03
CA ASN A 172 -1.49 12.15 5.44
C ASN A 172 -1.12 10.87 4.66
N LEU A 173 -0.02 10.91 3.91
CA LEU A 173 0.48 9.76 3.16
C LEU A 173 1.01 8.68 4.11
N VAL A 174 0.51 7.45 3.97
CA VAL A 174 0.84 6.32 4.85
C VAL A 174 1.74 5.30 4.15
N ALA A 175 1.42 4.94 2.90
CA ALA A 175 2.14 3.88 2.20
C ALA A 175 1.97 3.97 0.68
N GLN A 176 2.83 3.27 -0.05
CA GLN A 176 2.84 3.12 -1.49
C GLN A 176 2.84 1.62 -1.84
N LEU A 177 1.84 1.13 -2.55
CA LEU A 177 1.78 -0.25 -3.05
C LEU A 177 2.08 -0.25 -4.54
N VAL A 178 3.33 -0.53 -4.91
CA VAL A 178 3.73 -0.69 -6.31
C VAL A 178 3.30 -2.05 -6.82
N PHE A 179 2.79 -2.11 -8.06
CA PHE A 179 2.29 -3.33 -8.66
C PHE A 179 2.58 -3.43 -10.16
N GLY A 180 2.55 -4.67 -10.70
CA GLY A 180 2.79 -4.94 -12.11
C GLY A 180 2.69 -6.43 -12.45
N GLY A 181 2.95 -6.79 -13.69
CA GLY A 181 3.09 -8.18 -14.13
C GLY A 181 4.26 -8.86 -13.42
N ILE A 182 4.10 -10.13 -13.09
CA ILE A 182 5.12 -10.89 -12.34
C ILE A 182 6.18 -11.41 -13.31
N GLU A 183 7.43 -10.96 -13.15
CA GLU A 183 8.58 -11.51 -13.87
C GLU A 183 9.23 -12.70 -13.13
N GLN A 184 9.30 -12.58 -11.80
CA GLN A 184 9.82 -13.67 -10.98
C GLN A 184 8.94 -13.85 -9.74
N PRO A 185 8.62 -15.09 -9.35
CA PRO A 185 7.84 -15.36 -8.15
C PRO A 185 8.62 -14.97 -6.90
N ALA A 186 7.90 -14.82 -5.78
CA ALA A 186 8.53 -14.63 -4.49
C ALA A 186 9.39 -15.86 -4.11
N GLY A 187 10.51 -15.61 -3.46
CA GLY A 187 11.33 -16.66 -2.87
C GLY A 187 10.63 -17.43 -1.74
N GLU A 188 11.30 -18.40 -1.15
CA GLU A 188 10.78 -19.14 0.01
C GLU A 188 10.46 -18.21 1.18
N LYS A 189 9.47 -18.60 1.98
CA LYS A 189 9.05 -17.88 3.17
C LYS A 189 9.22 -18.74 4.40
N GLU A 190 9.99 -18.23 5.35
CA GLU A 190 10.13 -18.85 6.66
C GLU A 190 8.97 -18.42 7.59
N PHE A 191 8.59 -19.31 8.50
CA PHE A 191 7.55 -19.06 9.47
C PHE A 191 8.09 -19.26 10.89
N ALA A 192 7.87 -18.26 11.74
CA ALA A 192 8.06 -18.47 13.18
C ALA A 192 7.03 -19.49 13.69
N PRO A 193 7.35 -20.29 14.70
CA PRO A 193 6.45 -21.28 15.28
C PRO A 193 5.12 -20.66 15.68
N VAL A 194 4.01 -21.34 15.36
CA VAL A 194 2.65 -20.84 15.61
C VAL A 194 2.37 -20.71 17.11
N ASP A 195 2.82 -21.64 17.92
CA ASP A 195 2.64 -21.68 19.37
C ASP A 195 3.30 -20.50 20.11
N SER A 196 4.34 -19.89 19.49
CA SER A 196 4.94 -18.65 20.01
C SER A 196 4.10 -17.40 19.75
N ARG A 197 3.09 -17.49 18.86
CA ARG A 197 2.31 -16.34 18.33
C ARG A 197 0.81 -16.47 18.56
N LEU A 198 0.33 -17.66 18.92
CA LEU A 198 -1.07 -17.95 19.13
C LEU A 198 -1.23 -18.68 20.47
N LYS A 199 -2.17 -18.21 21.28
CA LYS A 199 -2.64 -18.91 22.48
C LYS A 199 -4.13 -19.14 22.36
N VAL A 200 -4.59 -20.34 22.70
CA VAL A 200 -6.00 -20.73 22.64
C VAL A 200 -6.45 -21.17 24.02
N PHE A 201 -7.61 -20.71 24.45
CA PHE A 201 -8.23 -21.06 25.72
C PHE A 201 -9.68 -21.50 25.46
N GLY A 202 -10.18 -22.43 26.25
CA GLY A 202 -11.60 -22.83 26.22
C GLY A 202 -11.97 -23.82 25.10
N VAL A 203 -11.01 -24.58 24.57
CA VAL A 203 -11.22 -25.69 23.62
C VAL A 203 -10.91 -27.02 24.28
#